data_3d73b4b10c32886f7b51e2dd40f04c14
#
_entry.id   3d73b4b10c32886f7b51e2dd40f04c14
#
_cell.length_a   1.000
_cell.length_b   1.000
_cell.length_c   1.000
_cell.angle_alpha   90.00
_cell.angle_beta   90.00
_cell.angle_gamma   90.00
#
_symmetry.space_group_name_H-M   'P 1'
#
loop_
_entity.id
_entity.type
_entity.pdbx_description
1 polymer ?
#
loop_
_entity_poly.entity_id
_entity_poly.type
_entity_poly.pdbx_seq_one_letter_code
_entity_poly.pdbx_strand_id
1 'polypeptide(L)'
;MRILIFLLLLCSLQGFSQWKDYKLTEKGDTLNRIDRQDKKQGEWVVHYDNVRGERGYEEEGVFVDDRKEGEWRLFSLMGDLIGIEHYRWGFKDGLSQYFTTDGNLRLEQNWKALNPDKPYDTLMVEDVDKLNVYREVVVKNEGASLKHGEWKYYDAVTGMVMKAEHYVLGKLQSAPSAAIAAEPEKKVVEKPREVQEFERKNAGKKKIRYQDGSVY
;
A
#
# COMPACT_ATOMS: atom_id res chain seq x y z
N MET A 1 -28.29 -17.26 50.42
CA MET A 1 -27.27 -16.27 50.03
C MET A 1 -25.86 -16.88 49.86
N ARG A 2 -25.38 -17.70 50.77
CA ARG A 2 -24.03 -18.34 50.67
C ARG A 2 -23.87 -19.29 49.47
N ILE A 3 -24.92 -20.04 49.12
CA ILE A 3 -24.88 -20.98 47.96
C ILE A 3 -24.87 -20.21 46.62
N LEU A 4 -25.57 -19.06 46.55
CA LEU A 4 -25.60 -18.22 45.32
C LEU A 4 -24.24 -17.59 45.03
N ILE A 5 -23.48 -17.21 46.07
CA ILE A 5 -22.12 -16.67 45.95
C ILE A 5 -21.16 -17.76 45.46
N PHE A 6 -21.34 -19.00 45.92
CA PHE A 6 -20.52 -20.14 45.47
C PHE A 6 -20.81 -20.51 44.01
N LEU A 7 -22.06 -20.41 43.57
CA LEU A 7 -22.42 -20.63 42.15
C LEU A 7 -21.86 -19.53 41.23
N LEU A 8 -21.86 -18.27 41.66
CA LEU A 8 -21.26 -17.15 40.95
C LEU A 8 -19.73 -17.27 40.85
N LEU A 9 -19.07 -17.78 41.89
CA LEU A 9 -17.61 -18.05 41.86
C LEU A 9 -17.26 -19.20 40.93
N LEU A 10 -18.09 -20.23 40.77
CA LEU A 10 -17.87 -21.33 39.84
C LEU A 10 -18.04 -20.90 38.37
N CYS A 11 -18.91 -19.92 38.06
CA CYS A 11 -19.03 -19.37 36.71
C CYS A 11 -17.84 -18.52 36.28
N SER A 12 -17.05 -17.98 37.21
CA SER A 12 -15.87 -17.14 36.89
C SER A 12 -14.61 -17.95 36.52
N LEU A 13 -14.61 -19.28 36.69
CA LEU A 13 -13.47 -20.14 36.37
C LEU A 13 -13.46 -20.70 34.94
N GLN A 14 -14.41 -20.32 34.12
CA GLN A 14 -14.46 -20.72 32.69
C GLN A 14 -13.67 -19.72 31.84
N GLY A 15 -12.40 -19.48 32.19
CA GLY A 15 -11.43 -18.87 31.31
C GLY A 15 -11.02 -19.85 30.23
N PHE A 16 -11.91 -20.12 29.29
CA PHE A 16 -11.52 -20.89 28.10
C PHE A 16 -10.49 -20.09 27.31
N SER A 17 -9.27 -20.61 27.19
CA SER A 17 -8.34 -20.08 26.21
C SER A 17 -9.03 -19.97 24.85
N GLN A 18 -9.08 -18.78 24.27
CA GLN A 18 -9.69 -18.52 22.99
C GLN A 18 -8.87 -19.14 21.84
N TRP A 19 -7.61 -19.44 22.10
CA TRP A 19 -6.63 -19.89 21.13
C TRP A 19 -6.24 -21.35 21.38
N LYS A 20 -6.12 -22.11 20.26
CA LYS A 20 -5.61 -23.47 20.24
C LYS A 20 -4.09 -23.48 20.35
N ASP A 21 -3.45 -22.52 19.64
CA ASP A 21 -2.01 -22.34 19.60
C ASP A 21 -1.64 -20.87 19.43
N TYR A 22 -0.48 -20.46 19.94
CA TYR A 22 0.06 -19.11 19.78
C TYR A 22 1.53 -19.06 20.20
N LYS A 23 2.25 -18.02 19.76
CA LYS A 23 3.60 -17.69 20.24
C LYS A 23 3.52 -16.46 21.15
N LEU A 24 4.34 -16.44 22.21
CA LEU A 24 4.53 -15.26 23.05
C LEU A 24 5.77 -14.50 22.60
N THR A 25 5.62 -13.17 22.48
CA THR A 25 6.76 -12.27 22.32
C THR A 25 7.48 -12.09 23.64
N GLU A 26 8.71 -11.53 23.62
CA GLU A 26 9.44 -11.16 24.84
C GLU A 26 8.69 -10.15 25.72
N LYS A 27 7.79 -9.36 25.13
CA LYS A 27 6.93 -8.39 25.83
C LYS A 27 5.65 -9.00 26.40
N GLY A 28 5.37 -10.28 26.08
CA GLY A 28 4.16 -10.97 26.53
C GLY A 28 2.96 -10.86 25.58
N ASP A 29 3.13 -10.21 24.42
CA ASP A 29 2.08 -10.16 23.40
C ASP A 29 1.94 -11.50 22.67
N THR A 30 0.76 -11.81 22.17
CA THR A 30 0.51 -13.06 21.44
C THR A 30 0.62 -12.87 19.95
N LEU A 31 1.46 -13.68 19.31
CA LEU A 31 1.63 -13.78 17.86
C LEU A 31 1.21 -15.14 17.33
N ASN A 32 0.98 -15.24 16.03
CA ASN A 32 0.75 -16.49 15.29
C ASN A 32 -0.37 -17.32 15.93
N ARG A 33 -1.49 -16.64 16.24
CA ARG A 33 -2.62 -17.26 16.92
C ARG A 33 -3.40 -18.16 15.99
N ILE A 34 -3.72 -19.37 16.45
CA ILE A 34 -4.62 -20.31 15.80
C ILE A 34 -5.84 -20.48 16.71
N ASP A 35 -7.03 -20.30 16.14
CA ASP A 35 -8.29 -20.50 16.87
C ASP A 35 -8.66 -21.99 16.97
N ARG A 36 -9.80 -22.27 17.61
CA ARG A 36 -10.28 -23.65 17.79
C ARG A 36 -10.79 -24.30 16.51
N GLN A 37 -11.01 -23.54 15.45
CA GLN A 37 -11.37 -23.96 14.13
C GLN A 37 -10.15 -24.14 13.20
N ASP A 38 -8.93 -24.12 13.78
CA ASP A 38 -7.65 -24.22 13.07
C ASP A 38 -7.35 -23.07 12.11
N LYS A 39 -8.00 -21.89 12.32
CA LYS A 39 -7.79 -20.72 11.50
C LYS A 39 -6.80 -19.77 12.14
N LYS A 40 -5.96 -19.15 11.31
CA LYS A 40 -5.04 -18.08 11.68
C LYS A 40 -5.82 -16.81 12.03
N GLN A 41 -5.44 -16.17 13.15
CA GLN A 41 -6.09 -14.97 13.66
C GLN A 41 -5.07 -13.97 14.20
N GLY A 42 -5.32 -12.68 13.98
CA GLY A 42 -4.54 -11.57 14.54
C GLY A 42 -3.15 -11.45 13.92
N GLU A 43 -2.20 -10.92 14.69
CA GLU A 43 -0.84 -10.63 14.22
C GLU A 43 -0.03 -11.90 13.98
N TRP A 44 0.65 -11.94 12.84
CA TRP A 44 1.45 -13.07 12.38
C TRP A 44 2.79 -12.61 11.84
N VAL A 45 3.82 -13.40 12.12
CA VAL A 45 5.10 -13.38 11.43
C VAL A 45 5.28 -14.73 10.76
N VAL A 46 5.43 -14.73 9.43
CA VAL A 46 5.62 -15.92 8.61
C VAL A 46 7.02 -15.88 8.03
N HIS A 47 7.80 -16.94 8.28
CA HIS A 47 9.17 -17.07 7.80
C HIS A 47 9.22 -17.98 6.57
N TYR A 48 9.98 -17.57 5.58
CA TYR A 48 10.26 -18.32 4.35
C TYR A 48 11.78 -18.52 4.22
N ASP A 49 12.21 -19.76 4.17
CA ASP A 49 13.62 -20.11 4.00
C ASP A 49 14.14 -19.85 2.59
N ASN A 50 15.46 -19.76 2.44
CA ASN A 50 16.09 -19.74 1.12
C ASN A 50 15.84 -21.05 0.37
N VAL A 51 15.26 -21.00 -0.83
CA VAL A 51 14.96 -22.19 -1.64
C VAL A 51 15.49 -22.02 -3.06
N ARG A 52 16.36 -22.96 -3.48
CA ARG A 52 16.85 -23.07 -4.87
C ARG A 52 17.39 -21.79 -5.48
N GLY A 53 18.08 -20.95 -4.69
CA GLY A 53 18.68 -19.69 -5.13
C GLY A 53 17.76 -18.48 -4.99
N GLU A 54 16.51 -18.66 -4.61
CA GLU A 54 15.64 -17.57 -4.16
C GLU A 54 15.93 -17.23 -2.70
N ARG A 55 16.06 -15.95 -2.41
CA ARG A 55 16.31 -15.48 -1.05
C ARG A 55 15.05 -15.63 -0.22
N GLY A 56 15.21 -16.19 0.98
CA GLY A 56 14.17 -16.21 1.99
C GLY A 56 13.84 -14.81 2.50
N TYR A 57 12.69 -14.71 3.12
CA TYR A 57 12.19 -13.46 3.69
C TYR A 57 11.20 -13.75 4.83
N GLU A 58 10.90 -12.74 5.59
CA GLU A 58 9.82 -12.77 6.57
C GLU A 58 8.71 -11.81 6.15
N GLU A 59 7.48 -12.18 6.44
CA GLU A 59 6.35 -11.29 6.28
C GLU A 59 5.55 -11.18 7.58
N GLU A 60 5.15 -9.97 7.91
CA GLU A 60 4.34 -9.69 9.08
C GLU A 60 3.09 -8.91 8.74
N GLY A 61 1.99 -9.23 9.39
CA GLY A 61 0.70 -8.59 9.18
C GLY A 61 -0.40 -9.30 9.95
N VAL A 62 -1.63 -9.08 9.53
CA VAL A 62 -2.82 -9.57 10.24
C VAL A 62 -3.55 -10.62 9.41
N PHE A 63 -3.89 -11.75 10.06
CA PHE A 63 -4.86 -12.71 9.55
C PHE A 63 -6.22 -12.54 10.23
N VAL A 64 -7.27 -12.66 9.42
CA VAL A 64 -8.66 -12.80 9.87
C VAL A 64 -9.25 -14.02 9.18
N ASP A 65 -9.61 -15.04 9.92
CA ASP A 65 -10.16 -16.31 9.42
C ASP A 65 -9.31 -16.94 8.28
N ASP A 66 -7.99 -17.09 8.49
CA ASP A 66 -7.00 -17.57 7.50
C ASP A 66 -6.74 -16.66 6.31
N ARG A 67 -7.37 -15.49 6.24
CA ARG A 67 -7.22 -14.54 5.15
C ARG A 67 -6.30 -13.39 5.59
N LYS A 68 -5.32 -13.04 4.78
CA LYS A 68 -4.52 -11.83 4.99
C LYS A 68 -5.43 -10.61 4.90
N GLU A 69 -5.27 -9.65 5.83
CA GLU A 69 -6.07 -8.44 5.90
C GLU A 69 -5.19 -7.23 6.24
N GLY A 70 -5.49 -6.08 5.61
CA GLY A 70 -4.75 -4.84 5.85
C GLY A 70 -3.34 -4.83 5.30
N GLU A 71 -2.45 -4.09 5.95
CA GLU A 71 -1.05 -3.91 5.56
C GLU A 71 -0.22 -5.13 5.97
N TRP A 72 0.60 -5.60 5.05
CA TRP A 72 1.60 -6.65 5.23
C TRP A 72 2.97 -6.11 4.85
N ARG A 73 3.96 -6.33 5.70
CA ARG A 73 5.34 -5.91 5.49
C ARG A 73 6.21 -7.12 5.22
N LEU A 74 7.09 -6.98 4.25
CA LEU A 74 8.04 -8.01 3.86
C LEU A 74 9.44 -7.54 4.24
N PHE A 75 10.18 -8.39 4.95
CA PHE A 75 11.55 -8.11 5.38
C PHE A 75 12.51 -9.14 4.80
N SER A 76 13.72 -8.70 4.44
CA SER A 76 14.81 -9.63 4.19
C SER A 76 15.14 -10.41 5.47
N LEU A 77 15.82 -11.57 5.35
CA LEU A 77 16.31 -12.30 6.54
C LEU A 77 17.38 -11.51 7.34
N MET A 78 17.83 -10.37 6.84
CA MET A 78 18.69 -9.42 7.55
C MET A 78 17.90 -8.30 8.25
N GLY A 79 16.57 -8.25 8.08
CA GLY A 79 15.69 -7.27 8.70
C GLY A 79 15.43 -6.02 7.84
N ASP A 80 15.90 -5.96 6.58
CA ASP A 80 15.62 -4.83 5.70
C ASP A 80 14.18 -4.91 5.18
N LEU A 81 13.45 -3.80 5.20
CA LEU A 81 12.12 -3.72 4.60
C LEU A 81 12.23 -3.81 3.06
N ILE A 82 11.70 -4.87 2.47
CA ILE A 82 11.77 -5.14 1.03
C ILE A 82 10.41 -5.02 0.34
N GLY A 83 9.30 -4.90 1.09
CA GLY A 83 7.99 -4.71 0.50
C GLY A 83 6.92 -4.31 1.51
N ILE A 84 5.90 -3.62 1.01
CA ILE A 84 4.65 -3.33 1.72
C ILE A 84 3.53 -3.72 0.76
N GLU A 85 2.63 -4.55 1.23
CA GLU A 85 1.50 -5.05 0.45
C GLU A 85 0.21 -4.81 1.23
N HIS A 86 -0.89 -4.53 0.52
CA HIS A 86 -2.19 -4.39 1.13
C HIS A 86 -3.10 -5.52 0.68
N TYR A 87 -3.83 -6.08 1.64
CA TYR A 87 -4.71 -7.22 1.43
C TYR A 87 -6.13 -6.94 1.91
N ARG A 88 -7.07 -7.57 1.22
CA ARG A 88 -8.47 -7.61 1.57
C ARG A 88 -9.03 -8.98 1.22
N TRP A 89 -9.66 -9.65 2.17
CA TRP A 89 -10.19 -11.02 2.01
C TRP A 89 -9.15 -12.07 1.55
N GLY A 90 -7.86 -11.87 1.88
CA GLY A 90 -6.76 -12.73 1.45
C GLY A 90 -6.18 -12.40 0.07
N PHE A 91 -6.70 -11.38 -0.63
CA PHE A 91 -6.25 -10.94 -1.95
C PHE A 91 -5.60 -9.57 -1.88
N LYS A 92 -4.61 -9.29 -2.74
CA LYS A 92 -4.01 -7.96 -2.82
C LYS A 92 -5.06 -6.92 -3.24
N ASP A 93 -5.16 -5.82 -2.49
CA ASP A 93 -6.09 -4.70 -2.74
C ASP A 93 -5.40 -3.37 -2.41
N GLY A 94 -5.37 -2.45 -3.36
CA GLY A 94 -4.66 -1.18 -3.23
C GLY A 94 -3.20 -1.24 -3.65
N LEU A 95 -2.41 -0.31 -3.11
CA LEU A 95 -1.00 -0.11 -3.47
C LEU A 95 -0.11 -1.17 -2.81
N SER A 96 0.75 -1.79 -3.60
CA SER A 96 1.89 -2.58 -3.13
C SER A 96 3.18 -1.92 -3.57
N GLN A 97 4.16 -1.82 -2.68
CA GLN A 97 5.46 -1.18 -2.90
C GLN A 97 6.58 -2.17 -2.59
N TYR A 98 7.60 -2.19 -3.43
CA TYR A 98 8.76 -3.06 -3.24
C TYR A 98 10.05 -2.26 -3.31
N PHE A 99 10.95 -2.58 -2.39
CA PHE A 99 12.19 -1.86 -2.19
C PHE A 99 13.39 -2.76 -2.45
N THR A 100 14.54 -2.15 -2.67
CA THR A 100 15.83 -2.82 -2.54
C THR A 100 16.20 -2.97 -1.07
N THR A 101 17.20 -3.79 -0.75
CA THR A 101 17.75 -3.88 0.62
C THR A 101 18.32 -2.55 1.12
N ASP A 102 18.69 -1.64 0.23
CA ASP A 102 19.14 -0.29 0.56
C ASP A 102 17.99 0.71 0.80
N GLY A 103 16.73 0.23 0.76
CA GLY A 103 15.52 1.02 0.99
C GLY A 103 15.03 1.85 -0.20
N ASN A 104 15.64 1.70 -1.38
CA ASN A 104 15.21 2.43 -2.58
C ASN A 104 13.97 1.78 -3.20
N LEU A 105 12.98 2.59 -3.56
CA LEU A 105 11.77 2.13 -4.24
C LEU A 105 12.12 1.57 -5.63
N ARG A 106 11.64 0.36 -5.92
CA ARG A 106 11.87 -0.37 -7.17
C ARG A 106 10.61 -0.56 -8.00
N LEU A 107 9.48 -0.78 -7.33
CA LEU A 107 8.25 -1.18 -8.00
C LEU A 107 7.04 -0.72 -7.18
N GLU A 108 6.06 -0.14 -7.84
CA GLU A 108 4.71 0.11 -7.32
C GLU A 108 3.70 -0.63 -8.17
N GLN A 109 2.75 -1.27 -7.51
CA GLN A 109 1.69 -2.05 -8.13
C GLN A 109 0.36 -1.73 -7.47
N ASN A 110 -0.65 -1.42 -8.27
CA ASN A 110 -2.02 -1.28 -7.78
C ASN A 110 -2.85 -2.51 -8.12
N TRP A 111 -3.57 -2.99 -7.13
CA TRP A 111 -4.37 -4.19 -7.19
C TRP A 111 -5.81 -3.93 -6.80
N LYS A 112 -6.71 -4.78 -7.28
CA LYS A 112 -8.10 -4.80 -6.87
C LYS A 112 -8.53 -6.20 -6.48
N ALA A 113 -8.89 -6.37 -5.21
CA ALA A 113 -9.51 -7.59 -4.72
C ALA A 113 -10.99 -7.63 -5.11
N LEU A 114 -11.45 -8.82 -5.44
CA LEU A 114 -12.88 -9.13 -5.58
C LEU A 114 -13.34 -9.91 -4.34
N ASN A 115 -14.58 -9.70 -3.93
CA ASN A 115 -15.15 -10.39 -2.77
C ASN A 115 -15.27 -11.90 -3.06
N PRO A 116 -14.50 -12.78 -2.38
CA PRO A 116 -14.48 -14.22 -2.67
C PRO A 116 -15.82 -14.92 -2.40
N ASP A 117 -16.66 -14.32 -1.57
CA ASP A 117 -17.95 -14.89 -1.20
C ASP A 117 -19.05 -14.61 -2.26
N LYS A 118 -18.70 -13.85 -3.33
CA LYS A 118 -19.60 -13.51 -4.44
C LYS A 118 -19.07 -14.03 -5.76
N PRO A 119 -19.89 -14.70 -6.59
CA PRO A 119 -19.47 -15.14 -7.92
C PRO A 119 -19.25 -13.97 -8.89
N TYR A 120 -19.91 -12.84 -8.66
CA TYR A 120 -19.75 -11.59 -9.40
C TYR A 120 -19.64 -10.43 -8.42
N ASP A 121 -18.79 -9.45 -8.72
CA ASP A 121 -18.66 -8.23 -7.96
C ASP A 121 -18.87 -7.02 -8.85
N THR A 122 -19.38 -5.91 -8.30
CA THR A 122 -19.60 -4.67 -9.03
C THR A 122 -18.57 -3.64 -8.59
N LEU A 123 -17.77 -3.18 -9.51
CA LEU A 123 -16.71 -2.21 -9.27
C LEU A 123 -16.98 -0.89 -9.98
N MET A 124 -16.69 0.22 -9.29
CA MET A 124 -16.66 1.54 -9.89
C MET A 124 -15.31 1.73 -10.58
N VAL A 125 -15.32 1.93 -11.87
CA VAL A 125 -14.12 2.11 -12.69
C VAL A 125 -14.16 3.49 -13.33
N GLU A 126 -13.06 4.23 -13.21
CA GLU A 126 -12.93 5.53 -13.88
C GLU A 126 -12.86 5.34 -15.39
N ASP A 127 -13.53 6.22 -16.13
CA ASP A 127 -13.51 6.21 -17.60
C ASP A 127 -12.16 6.74 -18.09
N VAL A 128 -11.49 5.97 -18.95
CA VAL A 128 -10.14 6.29 -19.45
C VAL A 128 -10.13 7.60 -20.27
N ASP A 129 -11.23 7.92 -20.93
CA ASP A 129 -11.34 9.07 -21.83
C ASP A 129 -11.90 10.32 -21.13
N LYS A 130 -12.48 10.17 -19.92
CA LYS A 130 -13.16 11.24 -19.20
C LYS A 130 -12.77 11.26 -17.73
N LEU A 131 -11.96 12.21 -17.34
CA LEU A 131 -11.56 12.46 -15.96
C LEU A 131 -12.78 12.62 -15.04
N ASN A 132 -12.75 11.96 -13.88
CA ASN A 132 -13.80 11.98 -12.86
C ASN A 132 -15.16 11.40 -13.30
N VAL A 133 -15.22 10.66 -14.40
CA VAL A 133 -16.41 9.90 -14.79
C VAL A 133 -16.20 8.44 -14.43
N TYR A 134 -17.09 7.90 -13.60
CA TYR A 134 -17.04 6.52 -13.15
C TYR A 134 -18.19 5.72 -13.75
N ARG A 135 -17.93 4.47 -14.08
CA ARG A 135 -18.94 3.51 -14.52
C ARG A 135 -18.91 2.25 -13.67
N GLU A 136 -20.06 1.65 -13.49
CA GLU A 136 -20.17 0.34 -12.85
C GLU A 136 -19.79 -0.75 -13.85
N VAL A 137 -18.90 -1.65 -13.42
CA VAL A 137 -18.50 -2.83 -14.19
C VAL A 137 -18.72 -4.06 -13.34
N VAL A 138 -19.51 -5.00 -13.84
CA VAL A 138 -19.70 -6.30 -13.21
C VAL A 138 -18.58 -7.22 -13.64
N VAL A 139 -17.84 -7.75 -12.68
CA VAL A 139 -16.68 -8.62 -12.90
C VAL A 139 -16.96 -10.00 -12.30
N LYS A 140 -16.67 -11.06 -13.07
CA LYS A 140 -16.71 -12.42 -12.55
C LYS A 140 -15.53 -12.65 -11.62
N ASN A 141 -15.79 -13.21 -10.46
CA ASN A 141 -14.76 -13.57 -9.51
C ASN A 141 -14.09 -14.89 -9.91
N GLU A 142 -12.80 -14.82 -10.21
CA GLU A 142 -11.97 -15.98 -10.56
C GLU A 142 -11.01 -16.38 -9.42
N GLY A 143 -11.20 -15.82 -8.22
CA GLY A 143 -10.39 -16.15 -7.04
C GLY A 143 -8.99 -15.55 -7.07
N ALA A 144 -8.80 -14.42 -7.73
CA ALA A 144 -7.51 -13.73 -7.81
C ALA A 144 -7.68 -12.21 -7.76
N SER A 145 -6.62 -11.52 -7.30
CA SER A 145 -6.53 -10.07 -7.42
C SER A 145 -6.36 -9.65 -8.88
N LEU A 146 -7.00 -8.56 -9.25
CA LEU A 146 -6.87 -7.98 -10.58
C LEU A 146 -5.86 -6.83 -10.56
N LYS A 147 -4.99 -6.75 -11.57
CA LYS A 147 -4.17 -5.57 -11.80
C LYS A 147 -5.10 -4.39 -12.07
N HIS A 148 -4.92 -3.27 -11.35
CA HIS A 148 -5.78 -2.11 -11.49
C HIS A 148 -5.02 -0.84 -11.13
N GLY A 149 -5.23 0.25 -11.90
CA GLY A 149 -4.49 1.50 -11.69
C GLY A 149 -3.06 1.47 -12.26
N GLU A 150 -2.22 2.35 -11.76
CA GLU A 150 -0.85 2.51 -12.25
C GLU A 150 0.11 1.49 -11.64
N TRP A 151 1.00 0.98 -12.49
CA TRP A 151 2.15 0.16 -12.14
C TRP A 151 3.40 0.88 -12.59
N LYS A 152 4.31 1.18 -11.66
CA LYS A 152 5.52 1.96 -11.93
C LYS A 152 6.76 1.16 -11.55
N TYR A 153 7.70 1.12 -12.48
CA TYR A 153 9.00 0.51 -12.31
C TYR A 153 10.04 1.62 -12.20
N TYR A 154 10.84 1.57 -11.16
CA TYR A 154 11.83 2.60 -10.86
C TYR A 154 13.25 2.06 -11.05
N ASP A 155 14.13 2.92 -11.51
CA ASP A 155 15.57 2.72 -11.37
C ASP A 155 15.94 2.94 -9.91
N ALA A 156 16.46 1.88 -9.29
CA ALA A 156 16.72 1.90 -7.84
C ALA A 156 17.88 2.82 -7.42
N VAL A 157 18.71 3.26 -8.37
CA VAL A 157 19.85 4.16 -8.10
C VAL A 157 19.44 5.62 -8.23
N THR A 158 18.70 5.93 -9.29
CA THR A 158 18.33 7.32 -9.61
C THR A 158 16.95 7.71 -9.06
N GLY A 159 16.11 6.71 -8.70
CA GLY A 159 14.71 6.92 -8.31
C GLY A 159 13.79 7.33 -9.47
N MET A 160 14.29 7.34 -10.70
CA MET A 160 13.51 7.72 -11.87
C MET A 160 12.57 6.61 -12.33
N VAL A 161 11.40 6.99 -12.81
CA VAL A 161 10.45 6.03 -13.41
C VAL A 161 11.00 5.57 -14.74
N MET A 162 11.33 4.28 -14.85
CA MET A 162 11.77 3.64 -16.10
C MET A 162 10.60 3.22 -16.98
N LYS A 163 9.52 2.78 -16.36
CA LYS A 163 8.33 2.28 -17.06
C LYS A 163 7.10 2.53 -16.21
N ALA A 164 6.02 2.95 -16.85
CA ALA A 164 4.69 3.03 -16.25
C ALA A 164 3.70 2.26 -17.12
N GLU A 165 2.81 1.52 -16.48
CA GLU A 165 1.74 0.75 -17.09
C GLU A 165 0.42 1.11 -16.39
N HIS A 166 -0.65 1.26 -17.13
CA HIS A 166 -1.96 1.49 -16.57
C HIS A 166 -2.87 0.29 -16.83
N TYR A 167 -3.43 -0.27 -15.77
CA TYR A 167 -4.32 -1.42 -15.85
C TYR A 167 -5.74 -1.07 -15.41
N VAL A 168 -6.72 -1.59 -16.14
CA VAL A 168 -8.12 -1.55 -15.75
C VAL A 168 -8.64 -2.97 -15.68
N LEU A 169 -8.90 -3.46 -14.47
CA LEU A 169 -9.44 -4.80 -14.20
C LEU A 169 -8.68 -5.90 -14.95
N GLY A 170 -7.36 -5.93 -14.81
CA GLY A 170 -6.46 -6.91 -15.40
C GLY A 170 -6.03 -6.63 -16.84
N LYS A 171 -6.65 -5.67 -17.52
CA LYS A 171 -6.34 -5.33 -18.91
C LYS A 171 -5.40 -4.14 -18.97
N LEU A 172 -4.26 -4.30 -19.65
CA LEU A 172 -3.34 -3.20 -19.93
C LEU A 172 -4.04 -2.20 -20.88
N GLN A 173 -4.08 -0.95 -20.47
CA GLN A 173 -4.55 0.14 -21.31
C GLN A 173 -3.38 0.67 -22.13
N SER A 174 -3.57 0.82 -23.42
CA SER A 174 -2.61 1.56 -24.24
C SER A 174 -2.57 2.99 -23.72
N ALA A 175 -1.42 3.46 -23.29
CA ALA A 175 -1.27 4.86 -22.89
C ALA A 175 -1.77 5.73 -24.05
N PRO A 176 -2.65 6.71 -23.82
CA PRO A 176 -2.83 7.77 -24.81
C PRO A 176 -1.43 8.39 -25.00
N SER A 177 -0.97 8.43 -26.23
CA SER A 177 0.38 8.82 -26.67
C SER A 177 0.80 10.25 -26.22
N ALA A 178 0.07 10.91 -25.35
CA ALA A 178 0.26 12.30 -24.93
C ALA A 178 0.55 12.51 -23.45
N ALA A 179 0.54 11.48 -22.60
CA ALA A 179 0.63 11.69 -21.13
C ALA A 179 2.07 11.61 -20.55
N ILE A 180 3.10 11.34 -21.37
CA ILE A 180 4.49 11.26 -20.88
C ILE A 180 5.17 12.65 -20.84
N ALA A 181 4.50 13.72 -21.20
CA ALA A 181 5.06 15.07 -21.25
C ALA A 181 4.22 16.15 -20.54
N ALA A 182 3.43 15.79 -19.57
CA ALA A 182 2.92 16.79 -18.64
C ALA A 182 3.94 16.95 -17.50
N GLU A 183 5.02 17.73 -17.75
CA GLU A 183 5.59 18.52 -16.67
C GLU A 183 4.41 19.08 -15.86
N PRO A 184 4.45 19.01 -14.51
CA PRO A 184 3.40 19.61 -13.71
C PRO A 184 3.29 21.06 -14.17
N GLU A 185 2.16 21.40 -14.79
CA GLU A 185 1.85 22.81 -15.07
C GLU A 185 2.11 23.53 -13.77
N LYS A 186 3.20 24.31 -13.73
CA LYS A 186 3.42 25.28 -12.69
C LYS A 186 2.16 26.13 -12.69
N LYS A 187 1.27 25.87 -11.72
CA LYS A 187 0.17 26.77 -11.43
C LYS A 187 0.81 28.15 -11.40
N VAL A 188 0.54 28.95 -12.40
CA VAL A 188 0.94 30.35 -12.43
C VAL A 188 0.21 30.95 -11.25
N VAL A 189 0.89 31.00 -10.12
CA VAL A 189 0.40 31.71 -8.94
C VAL A 189 0.33 33.17 -9.43
N GLU A 190 -0.89 33.68 -9.60
CA GLU A 190 -1.10 35.06 -9.96
C GLU A 190 -0.32 35.92 -8.97
N LYS A 191 0.67 36.65 -9.49
CA LYS A 191 1.53 37.50 -8.64
C LYS A 191 0.65 38.46 -7.88
N PRO A 192 0.87 38.67 -6.57
CA PRO A 192 0.14 39.68 -5.80
C PRO A 192 0.15 41.03 -6.51
N ARG A 193 -0.95 41.75 -6.43
CA ARG A 193 -1.12 43.03 -7.12
C ARG A 193 0.04 44.02 -6.89
N GLU A 194 0.61 44.01 -5.71
CA GLU A 194 1.77 44.81 -5.33
C GLU A 194 3.03 44.52 -6.16
N VAL A 195 3.24 43.20 -6.45
CA VAL A 195 4.37 42.74 -7.29
C VAL A 195 4.15 43.14 -8.74
N GLN A 196 2.91 42.99 -9.25
CA GLN A 196 2.57 43.41 -10.63
C GLN A 196 2.73 44.92 -10.81
N GLU A 197 2.33 45.71 -9.82
CA GLU A 197 2.50 47.16 -9.85
C GLU A 197 3.98 47.59 -9.77
N PHE A 198 4.78 46.90 -8.96
CA PHE A 198 6.21 47.14 -8.88
C PHE A 198 6.92 46.80 -10.20
N GLU A 199 6.57 45.65 -10.82
CA GLU A 199 7.13 45.27 -12.12
C GLU A 199 6.72 46.28 -13.22
N ARG A 200 5.46 46.76 -13.22
CA ARG A 200 4.99 47.78 -14.16
C ARG A 200 5.71 49.12 -14.00
N LYS A 201 5.96 49.56 -12.78
CA LYS A 201 6.67 50.82 -12.47
C LYS A 201 8.16 50.73 -12.83
N ASN A 202 8.75 49.55 -12.90
CA ASN A 202 10.16 49.33 -13.14
C ASN A 202 10.48 48.69 -14.52
N ALA A 203 9.48 48.46 -15.36
CA ALA A 203 9.62 47.80 -16.66
C ALA A 203 10.53 48.49 -17.69
N GLY A 204 11.00 49.71 -17.38
CA GLY A 204 11.93 50.49 -18.24
C GLY A 204 13.29 50.77 -17.61
N LYS A 205 13.57 50.31 -16.40
CA LYS A 205 14.84 50.59 -15.72
C LYS A 205 15.86 49.48 -15.99
N LYS A 206 17.10 49.88 -16.40
CA LYS A 206 18.22 48.92 -16.60
C LYS A 206 18.44 48.07 -15.37
N LYS A 207 18.63 46.74 -15.58
CA LYS A 207 18.98 45.78 -14.54
C LYS A 207 20.15 46.29 -13.69
N ILE A 208 19.95 46.48 -12.41
CA ILE A 208 21.00 46.69 -11.46
C ILE A 208 21.81 45.42 -11.35
N ARG A 209 23.09 45.45 -11.75
CA ARG A 209 24.02 44.33 -11.51
C ARG A 209 24.32 44.35 -9.99
N TYR A 210 23.93 43.29 -9.33
CA TYR A 210 24.46 43.01 -7.99
C TYR A 210 25.92 42.63 -8.16
N GLN A 211 26.82 43.45 -7.58
CA GLN A 211 28.21 43.08 -7.41
C GLN A 211 28.25 42.02 -6.31
N ASP A 212 28.70 40.80 -6.69
CA ASP A 212 28.99 39.75 -5.75
C ASP A 212 30.14 40.19 -4.85
N GLY A 213 29.83 40.40 -3.57
CA GLY A 213 30.81 40.79 -2.55
C GLY A 213 31.61 39.60 -2.06
N SER A 214 32.48 39.04 -2.88
CA SER A 214 33.54 38.18 -2.39
C SER A 214 34.62 39.03 -1.74
N VAL A 215 34.65 39.05 -0.43
CA VAL A 215 35.77 39.55 0.38
C VAL A 215 36.61 38.35 0.82
N TYR A 216 37.88 38.46 0.61
CA TYR A 216 39.00 37.57 0.91
C TYR A 216 38.93 36.87 2.27
#